data_4df78b8431bfe1b6683407f217864a0c
#
_entry.id   4df78b8431bfe1b6683407f217864a0c
#
_cell.length_a   1.000
_cell.length_b   1.000
_cell.length_c   1.000
_cell.angle_alpha   90.00
_cell.angle_beta   90.00
_cell.angle_gamma   90.00
#
_symmetry.space_group_name_H-M   'P 1'
#
loop_
_entity.id
_entity.type
_entity.pdbx_description
1 polymer ?
#
loop_
_entity_poly.entity_id
_entity_poly.type
_entity_poly.pdbx_seq_one_letter_code
_entity_poly.pdbx_strand_id
1 'polypeptide(L)'
;MMPTIMNILDRSLADKALTYLQNKNINVLVNHGITAVAEDHITVNVGGRDEEKVVKEIPGNTLIWTTGVQGNTEAEACQLSETERGHHLQANEYMEAIGNENQGIYVAGDVSGYIVPENGRPTPQIVEAA
;
A
#
# COMPACT_ATOMS: atom_id res chain seq x y z
N MET A 1 7.79 -8.80 -0.82
CA MET A 1 6.89 -9.58 -1.67
C MET A 1 5.96 -10.39 -0.78
N MET A 2 4.75 -10.65 -1.20
CA MET A 2 3.73 -11.30 -0.36
C MET A 2 3.45 -12.70 -0.87
N PRO A 3 3.42 -13.70 0.03
CA PRO A 3 3.22 -15.11 -0.33
C PRO A 3 1.74 -15.45 -0.62
N THR A 4 0.84 -14.54 -0.37
CA THR A 4 -0.60 -14.71 -0.58
C THR A 4 -1.24 -13.39 -0.97
N ILE A 5 -2.38 -13.46 -1.64
CA ILE A 5 -3.23 -12.29 -1.87
C ILE A 5 -3.98 -11.93 -0.58
N MET A 6 -4.38 -10.66 -0.44
CA MET A 6 -5.23 -10.20 0.67
C MET A 6 -4.71 -10.62 2.05
N ASN A 7 -3.41 -10.43 2.28
CA ASN A 7 -2.69 -10.92 3.46
C ASN A 7 -3.16 -10.34 4.81
N ILE A 8 -4.01 -9.33 4.79
CA ILE A 8 -4.67 -8.75 5.98
C ILE A 8 -5.95 -9.50 6.37
N LEU A 9 -6.47 -10.34 5.48
CA LEU A 9 -7.68 -11.14 5.72
C LEU A 9 -7.34 -12.54 6.24
N ASP A 10 -8.38 -13.19 6.78
CA ASP A 10 -8.28 -14.60 7.15
C ASP A 10 -7.86 -15.47 5.95
N ARG A 11 -7.01 -16.45 6.23
CA ARG A 11 -6.43 -17.33 5.20
C ARG A 11 -7.50 -18.02 4.35
N SER A 12 -8.60 -18.44 4.97
CA SER A 12 -9.69 -19.13 4.26
C SER A 12 -10.40 -18.22 3.25
N LEU A 13 -10.47 -16.91 3.55
CA LEU A 13 -11.02 -15.92 2.62
C LEU A 13 -10.06 -15.63 1.48
N ALA A 14 -8.77 -15.49 1.78
CA ALA A 14 -7.73 -15.32 0.77
C ALA A 14 -7.68 -16.49 -0.22
N ASP A 15 -7.78 -17.74 0.28
CA ASP A 15 -7.78 -18.93 -0.56
C ASP A 15 -9.04 -19.03 -1.44
N LYS A 16 -10.23 -18.63 -0.91
CA LYS A 16 -11.45 -18.53 -1.72
C LYS A 16 -11.34 -17.48 -2.83
N ALA A 17 -10.79 -16.31 -2.50
CA ALA A 17 -10.57 -15.25 -3.48
C ALA A 17 -9.59 -15.69 -4.58
N LEU A 18 -8.50 -16.35 -4.20
CA LEU A 18 -7.52 -16.90 -5.15
C LEU A 18 -8.18 -17.92 -6.10
N THR A 19 -8.92 -18.87 -5.55
CA THR A 19 -9.65 -19.87 -6.33
C THR A 19 -10.65 -19.23 -7.29
N TYR A 20 -11.38 -18.20 -6.82
CA TYR A 20 -12.32 -17.47 -7.68
C TYR A 20 -11.62 -16.80 -8.87
N LEU A 21 -10.50 -16.13 -8.64
CA LEU A 21 -9.73 -15.47 -9.69
C LEU A 21 -9.19 -16.50 -10.71
N GLN A 22 -8.64 -17.61 -10.23
CA GLN A 22 -8.14 -18.69 -11.09
C GLN A 22 -9.25 -19.30 -11.95
N ASN A 23 -10.46 -19.49 -11.39
CA ASN A 23 -11.64 -19.97 -12.14
C ASN A 23 -12.12 -18.98 -13.22
N LYS A 24 -11.70 -17.72 -13.12
CA LYS A 24 -11.92 -16.68 -14.15
C LYS A 24 -10.77 -16.58 -15.16
N ASN A 25 -9.85 -17.54 -15.17
CA ASN A 25 -8.64 -17.55 -16.00
C ASN A 25 -7.71 -16.34 -15.74
N ILE A 26 -7.74 -15.80 -14.51
CA ILE A 26 -6.82 -14.73 -14.09
C ILE A 26 -5.58 -15.41 -13.51
N ASN A 27 -4.42 -15.13 -14.10
CA ASN A 27 -3.14 -15.63 -13.61
C ASN A 27 -2.68 -14.77 -12.42
N VAL A 28 -2.73 -15.32 -11.22
CA VAL A 28 -2.35 -14.62 -9.98
C VAL A 28 -0.92 -14.99 -9.63
N LEU A 29 -0.03 -14.00 -9.62
CA LEU A 29 1.39 -14.18 -9.36
C LEU A 29 1.72 -13.61 -7.97
N VAL A 30 1.85 -14.48 -6.98
CA VAL A 30 2.34 -14.12 -5.63
C VAL A 30 3.88 -14.16 -5.59
N ASN A 31 4.49 -13.52 -4.59
CA ASN A 31 5.95 -13.41 -4.48
C ASN A 31 6.64 -12.79 -5.71
N HIS A 32 5.91 -11.98 -6.46
CA HIS A 32 6.44 -11.20 -7.57
C HIS A 32 6.47 -9.72 -7.20
N GLY A 33 7.60 -9.06 -7.41
CA GLY A 33 7.75 -7.61 -7.21
C GLY A 33 8.11 -6.95 -8.53
N ILE A 34 7.30 -5.99 -8.99
CA ILE A 34 7.60 -5.24 -10.21
C ILE A 34 8.81 -4.34 -9.94
N THR A 35 9.78 -4.36 -10.85
CA THR A 35 11.02 -3.58 -10.79
C THR A 35 11.17 -2.61 -11.94
N ALA A 36 10.54 -2.89 -13.08
CA ALA A 36 10.52 -1.97 -14.21
C ALA A 36 9.24 -2.16 -15.03
N VAL A 37 8.85 -1.11 -15.73
CA VAL A 37 7.72 -1.08 -16.67
C VAL A 37 8.25 -0.60 -18.01
N ALA A 38 8.01 -1.36 -19.06
CA ALA A 38 8.31 -1.03 -20.45
C ALA A 38 7.00 -0.93 -21.26
N GLU A 39 7.09 -0.64 -22.54
CA GLU A 39 5.94 -0.43 -23.41
C GLU A 39 5.13 -1.73 -23.63
N ASP A 40 5.81 -2.86 -23.71
CA ASP A 40 5.24 -4.17 -24.07
C ASP A 40 5.41 -5.25 -22.99
N HIS A 41 6.07 -4.93 -21.88
CA HIS A 41 6.26 -5.88 -20.79
C HIS A 41 6.51 -5.18 -19.45
N ILE A 42 6.39 -5.95 -18.37
CA ILE A 42 6.88 -5.58 -17.04
C ILE A 42 8.00 -6.53 -16.62
N THR A 43 9.01 -5.99 -15.93
CA THR A 43 10.06 -6.78 -15.31
C THR A 43 9.71 -7.04 -13.85
N VAL A 44 9.81 -8.27 -13.42
CA VAL A 44 9.52 -8.67 -12.04
C VAL A 44 10.67 -9.47 -11.44
N ASN A 45 10.89 -9.25 -10.15
CA ASN A 45 11.69 -10.14 -9.32
C ASN A 45 10.77 -11.19 -8.71
N VAL A 46 11.12 -12.46 -8.87
CA VAL A 46 10.41 -13.62 -8.34
C VAL A 46 11.22 -14.19 -7.19
N GLY A 47 10.57 -14.50 -6.07
CA GLY A 47 11.20 -15.13 -4.91
C GLY A 47 10.61 -14.64 -3.60
N GLY A 48 10.83 -15.39 -2.52
CA GLY A 48 10.50 -15.01 -1.16
C GLY A 48 11.40 -13.91 -0.61
N ARG A 49 11.22 -13.59 0.67
CA ARG A 49 12.01 -12.54 1.35
C ARG A 49 13.48 -12.89 1.46
N ASP A 50 13.77 -14.18 1.67
CA ASP A 50 15.11 -14.72 1.95
C ASP A 50 15.63 -15.63 0.81
N GLU A 51 14.97 -15.61 -0.35
CA GLU A 51 15.34 -16.41 -1.52
C GLU A 51 16.11 -15.57 -2.54
N GLU A 52 16.94 -16.23 -3.34
CA GLU A 52 17.58 -15.62 -4.49
C GLU A 52 16.51 -15.15 -5.49
N LYS A 53 16.56 -13.88 -5.86
CA LYS A 53 15.57 -13.26 -6.74
C LYS A 53 15.89 -13.58 -8.19
N VAL A 54 14.95 -14.22 -8.86
CA VAL A 54 15.01 -14.47 -10.30
C VAL A 54 14.27 -13.35 -11.02
N VAL A 55 14.92 -12.73 -11.99
CA VAL A 55 14.32 -11.69 -12.84
C VAL A 55 13.54 -12.36 -13.97
N LYS A 56 12.31 -11.93 -14.19
CA LYS A 56 11.45 -12.38 -15.29
C LYS A 56 10.78 -11.20 -15.95
N GLU A 57 10.52 -11.34 -17.26
CA GLU A 57 9.68 -10.43 -18.02
C GLU A 57 8.30 -11.03 -18.23
N ILE A 58 7.27 -10.22 -18.07
CA ILE A 58 5.88 -10.60 -18.29
C ILE A 58 5.32 -9.68 -19.36
N PRO A 59 4.97 -10.21 -20.54
CA PRO A 59 4.45 -9.39 -21.63
C PRO A 59 3.07 -8.83 -21.29
N GLY A 60 2.82 -7.60 -21.71
CA GLY A 60 1.52 -6.93 -21.54
C GLY A 60 1.54 -5.53 -22.11
N ASN A 61 0.46 -5.12 -22.75
CA ASN A 61 0.31 -3.80 -23.39
C ASN A 61 -0.56 -2.84 -22.54
N THR A 62 -1.10 -3.32 -21.43
CA THR A 62 -1.91 -2.49 -20.52
C THR A 62 -1.55 -2.82 -19.09
N LEU A 63 -1.19 -1.81 -18.33
CA LEU A 63 -0.90 -1.93 -16.91
C LEU A 63 -1.89 -1.10 -16.11
N ILE A 64 -2.57 -1.74 -15.15
CA ILE A 64 -3.41 -1.05 -14.16
C ILE A 64 -2.68 -1.10 -12.82
N TRP A 65 -2.18 0.05 -12.37
CA TRP A 65 -1.40 0.15 -11.14
C TRP A 65 -2.31 0.48 -9.96
N THR A 66 -2.43 -0.44 -9.00
CA THR A 66 -3.29 -0.29 -7.82
C THR A 66 -2.51 -0.59 -6.51
N THR A 67 -1.20 -0.40 -6.52
CA THR A 67 -0.34 -0.76 -5.39
C THR A 67 -0.14 0.39 -4.42
N GLY A 68 -0.89 0.39 -3.35
CA GLY A 68 -0.76 1.35 -2.26
C GLY A 68 -1.49 2.67 -2.50
N VAL A 69 -1.52 3.46 -1.44
CA VAL A 69 -2.08 4.81 -1.38
C VAL A 69 -0.96 5.76 -0.97
N GLN A 70 -0.99 6.95 -1.49
CA GLN A 70 -0.08 8.03 -1.16
C GLN A 70 -0.88 9.24 -0.72
N GLY A 71 -0.39 9.96 0.27
CA GLY A 71 -0.97 11.23 0.70
C GLY A 71 -0.88 12.30 -0.40
N ASN A 72 -1.70 13.33 -0.28
CA ASN A 72 -1.65 14.47 -1.18
C ASN A 72 -0.37 15.29 -0.91
N THR A 73 0.33 15.69 -1.96
CA THR A 73 1.58 16.47 -1.90
C THR A 73 1.38 17.94 -1.47
N GLU A 74 0.15 18.41 -1.29
CA GLU A 74 -0.13 19.78 -0.85
C GLU A 74 0.20 20.06 0.63
N ALA A 75 0.52 19.02 1.40
CA ALA A 75 0.91 19.17 2.80
C ALA A 75 2.15 20.07 2.99
N GLU A 76 3.10 20.00 2.06
CA GLU A 76 4.30 20.84 2.07
C GLU A 76 3.92 22.34 1.97
N ALA A 77 2.95 22.68 1.13
CA ALA A 77 2.45 24.05 1.00
C ALA A 77 1.77 24.55 2.28
N CYS A 78 1.23 23.66 3.08
CA CYS A 78 0.61 23.95 4.38
C CYS A 78 1.59 23.90 5.57
N GLN A 79 2.86 23.54 5.32
CA GLN A 79 3.89 23.34 6.35
C GLN A 79 3.53 22.24 7.38
N LEU A 80 2.81 21.21 6.93
CA LEU A 80 2.44 20.07 7.76
C LEU A 80 3.48 18.96 7.68
N SER A 81 3.65 18.22 8.76
CA SER A 81 4.56 17.09 8.81
C SER A 81 3.97 15.87 8.11
N GLU A 82 4.79 15.19 7.32
CA GLU A 82 4.43 13.97 6.60
C GLU A 82 5.19 12.75 7.13
N THR A 83 4.64 11.57 6.89
CA THR A 83 5.34 10.31 7.11
C THR A 83 6.38 10.09 6.01
N GLU A 84 7.50 9.44 6.34
CA GLU A 84 8.55 9.10 5.37
C GLU A 84 8.06 8.18 4.24
N ARG A 85 7.06 7.36 4.52
CA ARG A 85 6.46 6.47 3.52
C ARG A 85 5.02 6.88 3.25
N GLY A 86 4.71 7.06 1.97
CA GLY A 86 3.36 7.35 1.50
C GLY A 86 2.93 8.80 1.69
N HIS A 87 3.79 9.67 2.25
CA HIS A 87 3.51 11.10 2.42
C HIS A 87 2.15 11.40 3.06
N HIS A 88 1.77 10.58 4.06
CA HIS A 88 0.56 10.82 4.86
C HIS A 88 0.83 11.89 5.89
N LEU A 89 -0.18 12.71 6.19
CA LEU A 89 -0.09 13.75 7.21
C LEU A 89 0.05 13.13 8.59
N GLN A 90 1.10 13.49 9.32
CA GLN A 90 1.25 13.07 10.70
C GLN A 90 0.18 13.74 11.57
N ALA A 91 -0.41 12.96 12.47
CA ALA A 91 -1.42 13.43 13.41
C ALA A 91 -1.14 12.92 14.83
N ASN A 92 -1.59 13.71 15.81
CA ASN A 92 -1.58 13.31 17.21
C ASN A 92 -2.81 12.44 17.58
N GLU A 93 -2.95 12.06 18.84
CA GLU A 93 -4.07 11.26 19.35
C GLU A 93 -5.46 11.94 19.24
N TYR A 94 -5.50 13.23 19.00
CA TYR A 94 -6.72 14.01 18.76
C TYR A 94 -6.97 14.26 17.28
N MET A 95 -6.20 13.62 16.40
CA MET A 95 -6.21 13.81 14.95
C MET A 95 -5.84 15.23 14.50
N GLU A 96 -5.19 16.02 15.33
CA GLU A 96 -4.64 17.30 14.93
C GLU A 96 -3.35 17.09 14.13
N ALA A 97 -3.21 17.83 13.04
CA ALA A 97 -2.03 17.76 12.18
C ALA A 97 -0.77 18.25 12.92
N ILE A 98 0.32 17.49 12.82
CA ILE A 98 1.62 17.86 13.37
C ILE A 98 2.34 18.80 12.41
N GLY A 99 3.07 19.79 12.95
CA GLY A 99 3.85 20.78 12.19
C GLY A 99 3.19 22.15 12.14
N ASN A 100 1.90 22.24 12.33
CA ASN A 100 1.17 23.51 12.39
C ASN A 100 0.26 23.54 13.64
N GLU A 101 0.87 23.31 14.78
CA GLU A 101 0.21 23.19 16.06
C GLU A 101 -0.58 24.47 16.39
N ASN A 102 -1.78 24.29 16.89
CA ASN A 102 -2.73 25.35 17.25
C ASN A 102 -3.45 26.07 16.11
N GLN A 103 -3.40 25.59 14.88
CA GLN A 103 -4.16 26.20 13.78
C GLN A 103 -5.52 25.53 13.53
N GLY A 104 -5.89 24.53 14.34
CA GLY A 104 -7.18 23.86 14.23
C GLY A 104 -7.32 23.02 12.95
N ILE A 105 -6.22 22.46 12.44
CA ILE A 105 -6.21 21.56 11.28
C ILE A 105 -6.28 20.13 11.80
N TYR A 106 -7.29 19.39 11.34
CA TYR A 106 -7.50 17.99 11.68
C TYR A 106 -7.34 17.11 10.45
N VAL A 107 -6.85 15.88 10.66
CA VAL A 107 -6.55 14.93 9.60
C VAL A 107 -7.47 13.73 9.76
N ALA A 108 -8.15 13.31 8.69
CA ALA A 108 -9.02 12.15 8.70
C ALA A 108 -8.94 11.38 7.38
N GLY A 109 -9.29 10.09 7.42
CA GLY A 109 -9.30 9.21 6.25
C GLY A 109 -7.92 8.81 5.76
N ASP A 110 -7.83 8.44 4.49
CA ASP A 110 -6.63 7.85 3.87
C ASP A 110 -5.39 8.78 3.87
N VAL A 111 -5.58 10.07 4.05
CA VAL A 111 -4.48 11.03 4.17
C VAL A 111 -3.81 10.97 5.55
N SER A 112 -4.46 10.36 6.55
CA SER A 112 -3.94 10.29 7.92
C SER A 112 -2.77 9.32 8.04
N GLY A 113 -1.69 9.83 8.61
CA GLY A 113 -0.51 9.06 9.02
C GLY A 113 -0.45 8.86 10.54
N TYR A 114 -1.60 8.84 11.22
CA TYR A 114 -1.64 8.56 12.66
C TYR A 114 -1.02 7.20 12.97
N ILE A 115 -0.10 7.20 13.92
CA ILE A 115 0.54 5.98 14.41
C ILE A 115 -0.19 5.49 15.65
N VAL A 116 -0.75 4.31 15.58
CA VAL A 116 -1.44 3.66 16.70
C VAL A 116 -0.44 3.32 17.80
N PRO A 117 -0.53 3.91 19.01
CA PRO A 117 0.49 3.75 20.05
C PRO A 117 0.70 2.29 20.50
N GLU A 118 -0.37 1.49 20.50
CA GLU A 118 -0.37 0.10 20.99
C GLU A 118 0.50 -0.83 20.14
N ASN A 119 0.66 -0.55 18.86
CA ASN A 119 1.38 -1.42 17.94
C ASN A 119 2.47 -0.72 17.10
N GLY A 120 2.59 0.61 17.23
CA GLY A 120 3.56 1.42 16.50
C GLY A 120 3.38 1.41 14.98
N ARG A 121 2.18 1.08 14.50
CA ARG A 121 1.87 1.00 13.06
C ARG A 121 0.93 2.12 12.66
N PRO A 122 1.01 2.58 11.42
CA PRO A 122 0.02 3.51 10.91
C PRO A 122 -1.37 2.86 10.89
N THR A 123 -2.39 3.68 11.14
CA THR A 123 -3.79 3.28 10.97
C THR A 123 -4.00 2.72 9.57
N PRO A 124 -4.61 1.54 9.41
CA PRO A 124 -4.86 0.98 8.09
C PRO A 124 -5.88 1.84 7.34
N GLN A 125 -5.66 2.00 6.04
CA GLN A 125 -6.54 2.77 5.16
C GLN A 125 -7.74 1.92 4.74
N ILE A 126 -8.64 1.73 5.65
CA ILE A 126 -9.90 0.99 5.49
C ILE A 126 -11.04 1.81 6.08
N VAL A 127 -12.26 1.54 5.63
CA VAL A 127 -13.45 2.32 6.01
C VAL A 127 -13.66 2.38 7.53
N GLU A 128 -13.34 1.30 8.24
CA GLU A 128 -13.49 1.22 9.71
C GLU A 128 -12.46 2.07 10.48
N ALA A 129 -11.41 2.53 9.80
CA ALA A 129 -10.32 3.30 10.40
C ALA A 129 -10.22 4.73 9.84
N ALA A 130 -11.13 5.07 8.92
CA ALA A 130 -11.15 6.38 8.26
C ALA A 130 -11.88 7.45 9.10
#